data_7035911225f5ef99bb29a46c15c14c17
#
_entry.id   7035911225f5ef99bb29a46c15c14c17
#
_cell.length_a   1.000
_cell.length_b   1.000
_cell.length_c   1.000
_cell.angle_alpha   90.00
_cell.angle_beta   90.00
_cell.angle_gamma   90.00
#
_symmetry.space_group_name_H-M   'P 1'
#
loop_
_entity.id
_entity.type
_entity.pdbx_description
1 polymer ?
#
loop_
_entity_poly.entity_id
_entity_poly.type
_entity_poly.pdbx_seq_one_letter_code
_entity_poly.pdbx_strand_id
1 'polypeptide(L)'
;IAAGDDSLFTFSMHSARNYPAVKPASDLDVALPDGTGDAAYLDALALHLPQAIARSRADAVVYLAGADPFIGDRLGHLALTKPGLAERDRQVLAACRRHGLPLAVCMAGGYAPEVEDIVDIHAATVQLAAGHHRALGDARREAAQTRPAGAR
;
A
#
# COMPACT_ATOMS: atom_id res chain seq x y z
N ILE A 1 10.38 14.07 -7.83
CA ILE A 1 10.75 13.41 -9.11
C ILE A 1 9.49 13.33 -10.00
N ALA A 2 8.32 12.97 -9.47
CA ALA A 2 7.08 12.82 -10.25
C ALA A 2 6.32 14.14 -10.52
N ALA A 3 6.73 15.25 -9.94
CA ALA A 3 6.04 16.53 -10.10
C ALA A 3 6.08 16.99 -11.58
N GLY A 4 4.91 17.23 -12.16
CA GLY A 4 4.77 17.66 -13.55
C GLY A 4 4.81 16.53 -14.58
N ASP A 5 4.76 15.27 -14.18
CA ASP A 5 4.64 14.12 -15.07
C ASP A 5 3.19 13.60 -15.02
N ASP A 6 2.38 13.95 -16.01
CA ASP A 6 0.97 13.58 -16.08
C ASP A 6 0.73 12.07 -16.25
N SER A 7 1.79 11.29 -16.53
CA SER A 7 1.72 9.83 -16.59
C SER A 7 1.81 9.17 -15.20
N LEU A 8 2.15 9.92 -14.16
CA LEU A 8 2.30 9.44 -12.79
C LEU A 8 1.27 10.11 -11.87
N PHE A 9 0.45 9.31 -11.22
CA PHE A 9 -0.41 9.75 -10.12
C PHE A 9 0.21 9.35 -8.79
N THR A 10 0.38 10.29 -7.89
CA THR A 10 0.98 10.09 -6.58
C THR A 10 -0.06 10.15 -5.47
N PHE A 11 -0.07 9.12 -4.62
CA PHE A 11 -0.89 9.06 -3.41
C PHE A 11 0.00 8.83 -2.19
N SER A 12 -0.10 9.71 -1.19
CA SER A 12 0.71 9.65 0.02
C SER A 12 -0.17 9.71 1.27
N MET A 13 0.08 8.80 2.22
CA MET A 13 -0.45 8.85 3.58
C MET A 13 0.74 8.96 4.54
N HIS A 14 0.77 10.03 5.33
CA HIS A 14 1.92 10.33 6.18
C HIS A 14 1.49 11.13 7.42
N SER A 15 2.33 11.13 8.46
CA SER A 15 2.15 12.09 9.55
C SER A 15 2.39 13.52 9.04
N ALA A 16 1.51 14.44 9.43
CA ALA A 16 1.58 15.85 9.03
C ALA A 16 2.93 16.48 9.36
N ARG A 17 3.56 16.07 10.46
CA ARG A 17 4.82 16.65 10.96
C ARG A 17 6.07 15.80 10.72
N ASN A 18 5.98 14.67 10.03
CA ASN A 18 7.13 13.87 9.65
C ASN A 18 8.10 14.68 8.76
N TYR A 19 9.38 14.29 8.80
CA TYR A 19 10.35 14.81 7.84
C TYR A 19 10.00 14.41 6.40
N PRO A 20 10.22 15.27 5.40
CA PRO A 20 10.66 16.67 5.49
C PRO A 20 9.53 17.61 5.98
N ALA A 21 9.89 18.68 6.69
CA ALA A 21 8.91 19.64 7.21
C ALA A 21 8.08 20.29 6.07
N VAL A 22 8.73 20.60 4.96
CA VAL A 22 8.05 21.00 3.72
C VAL A 22 7.99 19.78 2.81
N LYS A 23 6.80 19.21 2.67
CA LYS A 23 6.57 18.03 1.83
C LYS A 23 6.30 18.44 0.39
N PRO A 24 6.86 17.72 -0.60
CA PRO A 24 6.38 17.84 -1.97
C PRO A 24 4.90 17.46 -2.03
N ALA A 25 4.10 18.20 -2.77
CA ALA A 25 2.70 17.89 -2.98
C ALA A 25 2.55 16.62 -3.85
N SER A 26 1.69 15.73 -3.45
CA SER A 26 1.19 14.62 -4.26
C SER A 26 -0.15 14.98 -4.90
N ASP A 27 -0.64 14.18 -5.85
CA ASP A 27 -1.98 14.36 -6.43
C ASP A 27 -3.09 14.11 -5.40
N LEU A 28 -2.80 13.28 -4.41
CA LEU A 28 -3.64 13.06 -3.24
C LEU A 28 -2.76 12.84 -2.00
N ASP A 29 -2.79 13.81 -1.09
CA ASP A 29 -2.12 13.74 0.21
C ASP A 29 -3.12 13.56 1.35
N VAL A 30 -2.84 12.62 2.25
CA VAL A 30 -3.56 12.41 3.49
C VAL A 30 -2.61 12.63 4.67
N ALA A 31 -2.61 13.86 5.16
CA ALA A 31 -1.82 14.25 6.31
C ALA A 31 -2.53 13.85 7.61
N LEU A 32 -1.99 12.88 8.33
CA LEU A 32 -2.54 12.34 9.57
C LEU A 32 -1.89 13.00 10.79
N PRO A 33 -2.61 13.13 11.92
CA PRO A 33 -2.01 13.54 13.18
C PRO A 33 -0.88 12.60 13.62
N ASP A 34 0.11 13.13 14.33
CA ASP A 34 1.10 12.29 15.02
C ASP A 34 0.40 11.36 16.00
N GLY A 35 0.93 10.15 16.17
CA GLY A 35 0.35 9.14 17.03
C GLY A 35 -0.90 8.45 16.45
N THR A 36 -1.26 8.71 15.18
CA THR A 36 -2.35 7.99 14.53
C THR A 36 -2.05 6.49 14.53
N GLY A 37 -2.90 5.72 15.21
CA GLY A 37 -2.83 4.26 15.30
C GLY A 37 -3.67 3.54 14.23
N ASP A 38 -3.76 2.21 14.38
CA ASP A 38 -4.33 1.31 13.37
C ASP A 38 -5.72 1.73 12.89
N ALA A 39 -6.69 1.89 13.80
CA ALA A 39 -8.08 2.15 13.42
C ALA A 39 -8.22 3.41 12.56
N ALA A 40 -7.70 4.54 13.05
CA ALA A 40 -7.81 5.81 12.34
C ALA A 40 -7.04 5.83 11.02
N TYR A 41 -5.88 5.14 10.97
CA TYR A 41 -5.10 5.00 9.74
C TYR A 41 -5.85 4.15 8.70
N LEU A 42 -6.39 3.01 9.12
CA LEU A 42 -7.08 2.07 8.23
C LEU A 42 -8.40 2.64 7.72
N ASP A 43 -9.12 3.39 8.55
CA ASP A 43 -10.33 4.12 8.14
C ASP A 43 -9.99 5.19 7.09
N ALA A 44 -8.93 5.96 7.30
CA ALA A 44 -8.46 6.94 6.32
C ALA A 44 -8.02 6.26 5.00
N LEU A 45 -7.31 5.13 5.08
CA LEU A 45 -6.95 4.36 3.90
C LEU A 45 -8.17 3.86 3.14
N ALA A 46 -9.14 3.28 3.85
CA ALA A 46 -10.39 2.78 3.25
C ALA A 46 -11.19 3.89 2.55
N LEU A 47 -11.13 5.12 3.06
CA LEU A 47 -11.77 6.28 2.47
C LEU A 47 -11.03 6.80 1.22
N HIS A 48 -9.71 6.92 1.28
CA HIS A 48 -8.93 7.64 0.27
C HIS A 48 -8.36 6.75 -0.84
N LEU A 49 -8.07 5.47 -0.56
CA LEU A 49 -7.54 4.55 -1.57
C LEU A 49 -8.46 4.36 -2.79
N PRO A 50 -9.80 4.19 -2.63
CA PRO A 50 -10.71 4.15 -3.77
C PRO A 50 -10.70 5.46 -4.59
N GLN A 51 -10.56 6.60 -3.93
CA GLN A 51 -10.47 7.90 -4.60
C GLN A 51 -9.18 8.01 -5.42
N ALA A 52 -8.03 7.57 -4.86
CA ALA A 52 -6.76 7.53 -5.57
C ALA A 52 -6.85 6.67 -6.83
N ILE A 53 -7.42 5.46 -6.71
CA ILE A 53 -7.59 4.54 -7.84
C ILE A 53 -8.51 5.15 -8.92
N ALA A 54 -9.63 5.73 -8.53
CA ALA A 54 -10.58 6.33 -9.47
C ALA A 54 -10.00 7.56 -10.20
N ARG A 55 -9.24 8.41 -9.48
CA ARG A 55 -8.65 9.63 -10.03
C ARG A 55 -7.44 9.33 -10.92
N SER A 56 -6.61 8.35 -10.53
CA SER A 56 -5.38 8.03 -11.27
C SER A 56 -5.65 7.45 -12.66
N ARG A 57 -6.74 6.70 -12.85
CA ARG A 57 -6.99 5.90 -14.06
C ARG A 57 -5.76 5.08 -14.47
N ALA A 58 -5.02 4.59 -13.48
CA ALA A 58 -3.73 3.95 -13.67
C ALA A 58 -3.84 2.59 -14.36
N ASP A 59 -2.85 2.26 -15.18
CA ASP A 59 -2.69 0.93 -15.78
C ASP A 59 -1.94 -0.04 -14.87
N ALA A 60 -1.19 0.48 -13.89
CA ALA A 60 -0.42 -0.29 -12.92
C ALA A 60 -0.18 0.54 -11.65
N VAL A 61 0.15 -0.14 -10.56
CA VAL A 61 0.44 0.47 -9.25
C VAL A 61 1.84 0.06 -8.79
N VAL A 62 2.59 1.03 -8.28
CA VAL A 62 3.79 0.78 -7.48
C VAL A 62 3.47 1.13 -6.04
N TYR A 63 3.51 0.14 -5.16
CA TYR A 63 3.20 0.30 -3.75
C TYR A 63 4.47 0.30 -2.90
N LEU A 64 4.77 1.43 -2.30
CA LEU A 64 5.88 1.59 -1.35
C LEU A 64 5.39 1.18 0.04
N ALA A 65 5.67 -0.06 0.43
CA ALA A 65 5.22 -0.65 1.70
C ALA A 65 6.24 -0.37 2.81
N GLY A 66 6.37 0.89 3.22
CA GLY A 66 7.28 1.30 4.28
C GLY A 66 6.93 0.73 5.66
N ALA A 67 7.93 0.46 6.47
CA ALA A 67 7.79 0.06 7.88
C ALA A 67 7.79 1.25 8.84
N ASP A 68 8.13 2.44 8.39
CA ASP A 68 8.20 3.68 9.18
C ASP A 68 6.90 4.13 9.87
N PRO A 69 5.67 3.70 9.47
CA PRO A 69 4.47 3.97 10.27
C PRO A 69 4.38 3.15 11.57
N PHE A 70 5.30 2.21 11.81
CA PHE A 70 5.32 1.37 13.01
C PHE A 70 5.51 2.19 14.28
N ILE A 71 4.75 1.87 15.34
CA ILE A 71 4.80 2.56 16.63
C ILE A 71 6.20 2.56 17.27
N GLY A 72 7.03 1.57 16.95
CA GLY A 72 8.42 1.47 17.42
C GLY A 72 9.44 2.20 16.55
N ASP A 73 9.03 2.88 15.49
CA ASP A 73 9.95 3.62 14.62
C ASP A 73 10.48 4.88 15.32
N ARG A 74 11.79 5.16 15.16
CA ARG A 74 12.43 6.31 15.82
C ARG A 74 12.25 7.64 15.08
N LEU A 75 11.93 7.58 13.80
CA LEU A 75 11.80 8.75 12.92
C LEU A 75 10.37 8.95 12.45
N GLY A 76 9.59 7.87 12.39
CA GLY A 76 8.17 7.90 12.08
C GLY A 76 7.35 8.49 13.23
N HIS A 77 6.29 9.23 12.91
CA HIS A 77 5.40 9.83 13.90
C HIS A 77 4.02 9.17 13.93
N LEU A 78 3.78 8.14 13.13
CA LEU A 78 2.57 7.31 13.21
C LEU A 78 2.75 6.22 14.28
N ALA A 79 1.68 5.51 14.63
CA ALA A 79 1.68 4.56 15.74
C ALA A 79 0.96 3.25 15.37
N LEU A 80 1.22 2.73 14.18
CA LEU A 80 0.65 1.45 13.74
C LEU A 80 1.35 0.28 14.43
N THR A 81 0.59 -0.77 14.72
CA THR A 81 1.12 -2.06 15.12
C THR A 81 1.57 -2.90 13.91
N LYS A 82 2.35 -3.98 14.13
CA LYS A 82 2.66 -4.94 13.05
C LYS A 82 1.40 -5.53 12.42
N PRO A 83 0.36 -5.95 13.18
CA PRO A 83 -0.94 -6.34 12.60
C PRO A 83 -1.63 -5.23 11.80
N GLY A 84 -1.57 -3.97 12.24
CA GLY A 84 -2.12 -2.83 11.52
C GLY A 84 -1.42 -2.60 10.18
N LEU A 85 -0.09 -2.71 10.14
CA LEU A 85 0.68 -2.64 8.89
C LEU A 85 0.32 -3.80 7.93
N ALA A 86 0.16 -5.01 8.45
CA ALA A 86 -0.28 -6.15 7.64
C ALA A 86 -1.70 -5.94 7.09
N GLU A 87 -2.60 -5.32 7.86
CA GLU A 87 -3.95 -5.00 7.39
C GLU A 87 -3.95 -3.88 6.34
N ARG A 88 -3.10 -2.86 6.50
CA ARG A 88 -2.83 -1.86 5.45
C ARG A 88 -2.49 -2.53 4.13
N ASP A 89 -1.54 -3.46 4.17
CA ASP A 89 -1.08 -4.18 2.97
C ASP A 89 -2.19 -5.01 2.35
N ARG A 90 -3.01 -5.71 3.17
CA ARG A 90 -4.18 -6.45 2.67
C ARG A 90 -5.17 -5.56 1.95
N GLN A 91 -5.45 -4.37 2.49
CA GLN A 91 -6.38 -3.42 1.87
C GLN A 91 -5.87 -2.94 0.51
N VAL A 92 -4.58 -2.61 0.39
CA VAL A 92 -3.96 -2.19 -0.88
C VAL A 92 -4.00 -3.33 -1.90
N LEU A 93 -3.56 -4.53 -1.53
CA LEU A 93 -3.57 -5.71 -2.39
C LEU A 93 -4.99 -6.05 -2.87
N ALA A 94 -5.97 -6.04 -1.96
CA ALA A 94 -7.35 -6.31 -2.28
C ALA A 94 -7.96 -5.23 -3.20
N ALA A 95 -7.62 -3.97 -3.01
CA ALA A 95 -8.08 -2.88 -3.87
C ALA A 95 -7.54 -3.03 -5.29
N CYS A 96 -6.24 -3.25 -5.46
CA CYS A 96 -5.64 -3.49 -6.78
C CYS A 96 -6.27 -4.71 -7.48
N ARG A 97 -6.51 -5.79 -6.73
CA ARG A 97 -7.18 -6.97 -7.29
C ARG A 97 -8.60 -6.67 -7.78
N ARG A 98 -9.42 -5.97 -6.99
CA ARG A 98 -10.80 -5.62 -7.37
C ARG A 98 -10.86 -4.80 -8.66
N HIS A 99 -9.84 -3.97 -8.89
CA HIS A 99 -9.76 -3.10 -10.08
C HIS A 99 -8.93 -3.71 -11.22
N GLY A 100 -8.43 -4.95 -11.06
CA GLY A 100 -7.63 -5.61 -12.10
C GLY A 100 -6.27 -4.96 -12.35
N LEU A 101 -5.76 -4.15 -11.41
CA LEU A 101 -4.52 -3.39 -11.55
C LEU A 101 -3.31 -4.28 -11.25
N PRO A 102 -2.36 -4.41 -12.18
CA PRO A 102 -1.04 -4.95 -11.88
C PRO A 102 -0.37 -4.15 -10.76
N LEU A 103 0.31 -4.86 -9.85
CA LEU A 103 0.91 -4.25 -8.67
C LEU A 103 2.36 -4.70 -8.50
N ALA A 104 3.28 -3.76 -8.40
CA ALA A 104 4.62 -3.97 -7.89
C ALA A 104 4.68 -3.49 -6.43
N VAL A 105 5.21 -4.34 -5.55
CA VAL A 105 5.40 -4.01 -4.13
C VAL A 105 6.89 -3.78 -3.88
N CYS A 106 7.21 -2.63 -3.30
CA CYS A 106 8.57 -2.27 -2.92
C CYS A 106 8.65 -2.11 -1.40
N MET A 107 9.70 -2.65 -0.79
CA MET A 107 10.08 -2.29 0.57
C MET A 107 10.50 -0.82 0.60
N ALA A 108 10.21 -0.14 1.69
CA ALA A 108 10.61 1.25 1.91
C ALA A 108 10.99 1.43 3.39
N GLY A 109 11.17 2.65 3.86
CA GLY A 109 11.67 3.04 5.18
C GLY A 109 11.34 2.17 6.38
N GLY A 110 12.03 2.46 7.47
CA GLY A 110 11.88 1.82 8.76
C GLY A 110 13.15 1.97 9.59
N TYR A 111 13.02 2.56 10.77
CA TYR A 111 14.11 2.86 11.69
C TYR A 111 13.81 2.42 13.14
N ALA A 112 13.10 1.30 13.29
CA ALA A 112 12.91 0.70 14.61
C ALA A 112 14.27 0.30 15.23
N PRO A 113 14.45 0.43 16.57
CA PRO A 113 15.69 0.03 17.24
C PRO A 113 16.01 -1.45 17.04
N GLU A 114 14.99 -2.29 17.08
CA GLU A 114 15.13 -3.73 16.86
C GLU A 114 14.94 -4.03 15.38
N VAL A 115 15.99 -4.51 14.74
CA VAL A 115 15.96 -4.83 13.29
C VAL A 115 14.95 -5.92 12.96
N GLU A 116 14.70 -6.82 13.89
CA GLU A 116 13.72 -7.89 13.81
C GLU A 116 12.29 -7.34 13.57
N ASP A 117 11.95 -6.18 14.14
CA ASP A 117 10.67 -5.54 13.90
C ASP A 117 10.50 -5.15 12.43
N ILE A 118 11.55 -4.60 11.83
CA ILE A 118 11.56 -4.23 10.40
C ILE A 118 11.49 -5.48 9.53
N VAL A 119 12.26 -6.51 9.88
CA VAL A 119 12.26 -7.80 9.16
C VAL A 119 10.88 -8.44 9.20
N ASP A 120 10.23 -8.50 10.37
CA ASP A 120 8.89 -9.07 10.52
C ASP A 120 7.85 -8.33 9.66
N ILE A 121 7.89 -6.99 9.67
CA ILE A 121 6.97 -6.15 8.89
C ILE A 121 7.15 -6.41 7.40
N HIS A 122 8.38 -6.35 6.90
CA HIS A 122 8.63 -6.58 5.47
C HIS A 122 8.39 -8.02 5.05
N ALA A 123 8.72 -9.00 5.90
CA ALA A 123 8.42 -10.42 5.64
C ALA A 123 6.91 -10.64 5.53
N ALA A 124 6.10 -10.04 6.42
CA ALA A 124 4.64 -10.10 6.34
C ALA A 124 4.11 -9.50 5.02
N THR A 125 4.64 -8.35 4.60
CA THR A 125 4.29 -7.71 3.31
C THR A 125 4.59 -8.64 2.14
N VAL A 126 5.78 -9.24 2.09
CA VAL A 126 6.19 -10.17 1.02
C VAL A 126 5.31 -11.43 1.00
N GLN A 127 5.00 -12.00 2.18
CA GLN A 127 4.13 -13.16 2.31
C GLN A 127 2.71 -12.88 1.81
N LEU A 128 2.15 -11.72 2.17
CA LEU A 128 0.84 -11.27 1.70
C LEU A 128 0.82 -11.08 0.18
N ALA A 129 1.83 -10.42 -0.38
CA ALA A 129 1.96 -10.21 -1.83
C ALA A 129 2.09 -11.56 -2.59
N ALA A 130 2.90 -12.49 -2.09
CA ALA A 130 3.07 -13.82 -2.68
C ALA A 130 1.77 -14.63 -2.60
N GLY A 131 1.04 -14.57 -1.49
CA GLY A 131 -0.28 -15.21 -1.34
C GLY A 131 -1.29 -14.64 -2.33
N HIS A 132 -1.31 -13.33 -2.47
CA HIS A 132 -2.17 -12.62 -3.42
C HIS A 132 -1.87 -13.04 -4.88
N HIS A 133 -0.60 -13.12 -5.25
CA HIS A 133 -0.18 -13.55 -6.59
C HIS A 133 -0.61 -14.98 -6.91
N ARG A 134 -0.45 -15.92 -5.97
CA ARG A 134 -0.92 -17.31 -6.13
C ARG A 134 -2.43 -17.38 -6.36
N ALA A 135 -3.21 -16.67 -5.55
CA ALA A 135 -4.67 -16.65 -5.69
C ALA A 135 -5.14 -16.09 -7.05
N LEU A 136 -4.42 -15.11 -7.61
CA LEU A 136 -4.68 -14.61 -8.97
C LEU A 136 -4.37 -15.65 -10.05
N GLY A 137 -3.29 -16.40 -9.88
CA GLY A 137 -2.90 -17.49 -10.79
C GLY A 137 -3.92 -18.62 -10.81
N ASP A 138 -4.44 -19.01 -9.65
CA ASP A 138 -5.46 -20.05 -9.52
C ASP A 138 -6.79 -19.62 -10.14
N ALA A 139 -7.26 -18.42 -9.85
CA ALA A 139 -8.49 -17.87 -10.43
C ALA A 139 -8.43 -17.77 -11.99
N ARG A 140 -7.26 -17.44 -12.55
CA ARG A 140 -7.06 -17.41 -14.00
C ARG A 140 -7.09 -18.81 -14.61
N ARG A 141 -6.53 -19.82 -13.93
CA ARG A 141 -6.56 -21.22 -14.37
C ARG A 141 -7.98 -21.77 -14.38
N GLU A 142 -8.74 -21.52 -13.33
CA GLU A 142 -10.16 -21.94 -13.23
C GLU A 142 -11.01 -21.29 -14.34
N ALA A 143 -10.85 -19.98 -14.55
CA ALA A 143 -11.54 -19.26 -15.61
C ALA A 143 -11.19 -19.77 -17.03
N ALA A 144 -9.97 -20.21 -17.24
CA ALA A 144 -9.55 -20.80 -18.52
C ALA A 144 -10.15 -22.19 -18.76
N GLN A 145 -10.33 -22.98 -17.70
CA GLN A 145 -10.91 -24.33 -17.78
C GLN A 145 -12.42 -24.31 -17.97
N THR A 146 -13.12 -23.26 -17.52
CA THR A 146 -14.57 -23.12 -17.62
C THR A 146 -15.04 -22.45 -18.92
N ARG A 147 -14.12 -21.98 -19.78
CA ARG A 147 -14.49 -21.46 -21.11
C ARG A 147 -14.93 -22.60 -22.02
N PRO A 148 -16.18 -22.57 -22.57
CA PRO A 148 -16.63 -23.58 -23.51
C PRO A 148 -15.77 -23.56 -24.77
N ALA A 149 -15.32 -24.73 -25.21
CA ALA A 149 -14.61 -24.92 -26.47
C ALA A 149 -15.59 -24.60 -27.61
N GLY A 150 -15.57 -23.36 -28.13
CA GLY A 150 -16.45 -23.04 -29.26
C GLY A 150 -16.79 -21.59 -29.55
N ALA A 151 -16.21 -20.61 -28.87
CA ALA A 151 -16.39 -19.19 -29.25
C ALA A 151 -15.14 -18.70 -30.01
N ARG A 152 -15.11 -18.94 -31.31
CA ARG A 152 -14.24 -18.21 -32.25
C ARG A 152 -15.04 -17.12 -32.93
#